data_fb6c9dab4182524d3ba82f2434c12c2d
#
_entry.id   fb6c9dab4182524d3ba82f2434c12c2d
#
_cell.length_a   1.000
_cell.length_b   1.000
_cell.length_c   1.000
_cell.angle_alpha   90.00
_cell.angle_beta   90.00
_cell.angle_gamma   90.00
#
_symmetry.space_group_name_H-M   'P 1'
#
loop_
_entity.id
_entity.type
_entity.pdbx_description
1 polymer ?
#
loop_
_entity_poly.entity_id
_entity_poly.type
_entity_poly.pdbx_seq_one_letter_code
_entity_poly.pdbx_strand_id
1 'polypeptide(L)'
;MKIVTWNCNLNLERKFDLLQSLAPDIAIIQECEKLEENHFSNCKYFWCGENEKKGLGILVFNRSAKLDNIRNDKLIYFLPVITEDIKILGVWAYN
;
A
#
# COMPACT_ATOMS: atom_id res chain seq x y z
N MET A 1 -6.01 16.49 -0.22
CA MET A 1 -5.53 15.10 -0.02
C MET A 1 -4.13 14.96 -0.60
N LYS A 2 -3.23 14.36 0.17
CA LYS A 2 -1.87 14.10 -0.29
C LYS A 2 -1.71 12.61 -0.60
N ILE A 3 -1.36 12.28 -1.83
CA ILE A 3 -1.09 10.92 -2.26
C ILE A 3 0.39 10.83 -2.62
N VAL A 4 1.09 9.85 -2.03
CA VAL A 4 2.51 9.61 -2.28
C VAL A 4 2.64 8.27 -3.00
N THR A 5 3.47 8.21 -4.02
CA THR A 5 3.88 6.96 -4.64
C THR A 5 5.40 6.86 -4.54
N TRP A 6 5.89 5.66 -4.19
CA TRP A 6 7.30 5.51 -3.86
C TRP A 6 7.75 4.06 -4.03
N ASN A 7 8.81 3.87 -4.80
CA ASN A 7 9.50 2.57 -4.81
C ASN A 7 10.51 2.58 -3.66
N CYS A 8 10.20 1.88 -2.57
CA CYS A 8 10.99 1.97 -1.36
C CYS A 8 12.24 1.08 -1.36
N ASN A 9 12.41 0.24 -2.36
CA ASN A 9 13.57 -0.64 -2.49
C ASN A 9 13.74 -1.54 -1.26
N LEU A 10 12.67 -2.25 -0.90
CA LEU A 10 12.61 -3.19 0.22
C LEU A 10 12.62 -2.50 1.59
N ASN A 11 12.14 -3.22 2.58
CA ASN A 11 12.25 -2.86 3.99
C ASN A 11 11.49 -1.58 4.36
N LEU A 12 10.20 -1.56 4.00
CA LEU A 12 9.32 -0.43 4.32
C LEU A 12 9.28 -0.15 5.82
N GLU A 13 9.25 -1.19 6.64
CA GLU A 13 9.15 -1.03 8.09
C GLU A 13 10.25 -0.13 8.64
N ARG A 14 11.49 -0.31 8.16
CA ARG A 14 12.61 0.50 8.62
C ARG A 14 12.58 1.93 8.09
N LYS A 15 11.84 2.17 7.03
CA LYS A 15 11.76 3.48 6.35
C LYS A 15 10.44 4.20 6.62
N PHE A 16 9.59 3.61 7.45
CA PHE A 16 8.24 4.12 7.67
C PHE A 16 8.24 5.54 8.24
N ASP A 17 9.18 5.86 9.11
CA ASP A 17 9.27 7.20 9.68
C ASP A 17 9.50 8.28 8.62
N LEU A 18 10.30 7.95 7.59
CA LEU A 18 10.52 8.88 6.49
C LEU A 18 9.22 9.13 5.73
N LEU A 19 8.47 8.07 5.43
CA LEU A 19 7.19 8.19 4.77
C LEU A 19 6.21 9.02 5.61
N GLN A 20 6.15 8.71 6.90
CA GLN A 20 5.25 9.38 7.83
C GLN A 20 5.56 10.87 7.94
N SER A 21 6.83 11.26 7.82
CA SER A 21 7.23 12.66 7.86
C SER A 21 6.64 13.50 6.73
N LEU A 22 6.24 12.84 5.64
CA LEU A 22 5.57 13.52 4.52
C LEU A 22 4.08 13.74 4.78
N ALA A 23 3.54 13.19 5.86
CA ALA A 23 2.13 13.28 6.24
C ALA A 23 1.18 12.93 5.09
N PRO A 24 1.31 11.75 4.47
CA PRO A 24 0.42 11.38 3.37
C PRO A 24 -0.96 10.98 3.90
N ASP A 25 -1.98 11.14 3.07
CA ASP A 25 -3.28 10.51 3.31
C ASP A 25 -3.27 9.07 2.78
N ILE A 26 -2.63 8.88 1.64
CA ILE A 26 -2.52 7.58 0.98
C ILE A 26 -1.09 7.46 0.44
N ALA A 27 -0.49 6.28 0.62
CA ALA A 27 0.82 5.98 0.05
C ALA A 27 0.75 4.68 -0.73
N ILE A 28 1.20 4.71 -1.98
CA ILE A 28 1.29 3.55 -2.86
C ILE A 28 2.77 3.22 -2.99
N ILE A 29 3.15 2.03 -2.49
CA ILE A 29 4.55 1.67 -2.30
C ILE A 29 4.88 0.44 -3.13
N GLN A 30 5.88 0.54 -3.98
CA GLN A 30 6.43 -0.60 -4.72
C GLN A 30 7.64 -1.16 -3.97
N GLU A 31 7.88 -2.46 -4.15
CA GLU A 31 9.00 -3.20 -3.55
C GLU A 31 9.00 -3.16 -2.03
N CYS A 32 7.84 -3.43 -1.45
CA CYS A 32 7.70 -3.49 0.00
C CYS A 32 7.30 -4.88 0.46
N GLU A 33 7.56 -5.15 1.74
CA GLU A 33 7.33 -6.46 2.33
C GLU A 33 5.88 -6.63 2.79
N LYS A 34 5.46 -7.90 2.88
CA LYS A 34 4.17 -8.27 3.43
C LYS A 34 4.19 -8.07 4.95
N LEU A 35 3.20 -7.33 5.45
CA LEU A 35 2.99 -7.10 6.88
C LEU A 35 1.49 -7.22 7.16
N GLU A 36 1.12 -7.34 8.42
CA GLU A 36 -0.29 -7.39 8.82
C GLU A 36 -1.00 -6.08 8.47
N GLU A 37 -2.31 -6.16 8.24
CA GLU A 37 -3.11 -4.98 7.87
C GLU A 37 -2.97 -3.84 8.87
N ASN A 38 -2.88 -4.16 10.15
CA ASN A 38 -2.78 -3.18 11.22
C ASN A 38 -1.39 -3.15 11.87
N HIS A 39 -0.36 -3.52 11.12
CA HIS A 39 1.02 -3.51 11.63
C HIS A 39 1.45 -2.13 12.12
N PHE A 40 1.09 -1.08 11.39
CA PHE A 40 1.36 0.30 11.78
C PHE A 40 0.16 0.83 12.56
N SER A 41 0.39 1.53 13.67
CA SER A 41 -0.67 1.90 14.61
C SER A 41 -1.63 2.96 14.07
N ASN A 42 -1.23 3.74 13.08
CA ASN A 42 -1.99 4.90 12.61
C ASN A 42 -2.46 4.82 11.17
N CYS A 43 -2.37 3.63 10.56
CA CYS A 43 -2.83 3.44 9.19
C CYS A 43 -3.17 1.98 8.94
N LYS A 44 -3.88 1.75 7.84
CA LYS A 44 -4.13 0.40 7.34
C LYS A 44 -3.18 0.10 6.20
N TYR A 45 -2.70 -1.14 6.15
CA TYR A 45 -1.75 -1.60 5.16
C TYR A 45 -2.36 -2.73 4.35
N PHE A 46 -2.44 -2.55 3.04
CA PHE A 46 -2.88 -3.58 2.10
C PHE A 46 -1.70 -3.98 1.22
N TRP A 47 -1.61 -5.27 0.90
CA TRP A 47 -0.43 -5.77 0.21
C TRP A 47 -0.80 -6.89 -0.76
N CYS A 48 -0.09 -6.97 -1.88
CA CYS A 48 -0.16 -8.09 -2.80
C CYS A 48 1.20 -8.37 -3.41
N GLY A 49 1.41 -9.61 -3.81
CA GLY A 49 2.67 -10.01 -4.42
C GLY A 49 2.91 -11.51 -4.30
N GLU A 50 3.92 -11.99 -5.01
CA GLU A 50 4.36 -13.38 -4.94
C GLU A 50 5.46 -13.57 -3.90
N ASN A 51 6.40 -12.63 -3.84
CA ASN A 51 7.52 -12.67 -2.90
C ASN A 51 7.16 -11.80 -1.69
N GLU A 52 7.13 -12.39 -0.50
CA GLU A 52 6.70 -11.69 0.71
C GLU A 52 7.61 -10.52 1.10
N LYS A 53 8.80 -10.45 0.54
CA LYS A 53 9.73 -9.34 0.82
C LYS A 53 9.63 -8.23 -0.21
N LYS A 54 8.95 -8.45 -1.34
CA LYS A 54 9.00 -7.54 -2.47
C LYS A 54 7.68 -7.54 -3.22
N GLY A 55 6.74 -6.75 -2.79
CA GLY A 55 5.43 -6.64 -3.41
C GLY A 55 4.95 -5.21 -3.51
N LEU A 56 3.64 -5.07 -3.70
CA LEU A 56 2.97 -3.78 -3.84
C LEU A 56 2.13 -3.54 -2.59
N GLY A 57 2.29 -2.39 -1.97
CA GLY A 57 1.53 -2.02 -0.78
C GLY A 57 0.80 -0.70 -0.93
N ILE A 58 -0.31 -0.57 -0.21
CA ILE A 58 -1.01 0.70 -0.08
C ILE A 58 -1.24 0.95 1.41
N LEU A 59 -0.85 2.13 1.87
CA LEU A 59 -1.11 2.59 3.23
C LEU A 59 -2.18 3.67 3.17
N VAL A 60 -3.19 3.55 4.02
CA VAL A 60 -4.26 4.53 4.13
C VAL A 60 -4.27 5.08 5.55
N PHE A 61 -4.06 6.38 5.68
CA PHE A 61 -3.95 7.08 6.96
C PHE A 61 -5.25 7.79 7.31
N ASN A 62 -5.67 7.70 8.56
CA ASN A 62 -6.75 8.51 9.16
C ASN A 62 -8.11 8.41 8.46
N ARG A 63 -8.40 7.27 7.82
CA ARG A 63 -9.71 7.03 7.19
C ARG A 63 -9.97 5.54 7.05
N SER A 64 -11.25 5.18 6.93
CA SER A 64 -11.64 3.80 6.69
C SER A 64 -11.23 3.34 5.32
N ALA A 65 -10.77 2.10 5.22
CA ALA A 65 -10.38 1.52 3.94
C ALA A 65 -10.54 0.02 3.96
N LYS A 66 -10.79 -0.55 2.80
CA LYS A 66 -10.86 -2.00 2.60
C LYS A 66 -10.48 -2.35 1.18
N LEU A 67 -10.15 -3.61 0.95
CA LEU A 67 -9.93 -4.11 -0.39
C LEU A 67 -11.24 -4.05 -1.17
N ASP A 68 -11.16 -3.61 -2.43
CA ASP A 68 -12.30 -3.64 -3.33
C ASP A 68 -12.50 -5.07 -3.84
N ASN A 69 -13.75 -5.51 -3.97
CA ASN A 69 -14.07 -6.87 -4.40
C ASN A 69 -13.89 -7.11 -5.90
N ILE A 70 -13.49 -6.10 -6.66
CA ILE A 70 -13.14 -6.25 -8.08
C ILE A 70 -11.75 -6.88 -8.27
N ARG A 71 -11.07 -7.23 -7.19
CA ARG A 71 -9.74 -7.81 -7.25
C ARG A 71 -9.72 -9.09 -8.09
N ASN A 72 -8.74 -9.19 -8.98
CA ASN A 72 -8.50 -10.36 -9.82
C ASN A 72 -7.20 -11.03 -9.42
N ASP A 73 -7.26 -12.26 -8.95
CA ASP A 73 -6.09 -13.00 -8.46
C ASP A 73 -5.03 -13.24 -9.52
N LYS A 74 -5.40 -13.13 -10.79
CA LYS A 74 -4.44 -13.27 -11.89
C LYS A 74 -3.57 -12.03 -12.08
N LEU A 75 -3.99 -10.91 -11.50
CA LEU A 75 -3.30 -9.63 -11.61
C LEU A 75 -2.57 -9.36 -10.30
N ILE A 76 -1.39 -9.98 -10.14
CA ILE A 76 -0.66 -10.05 -8.87
C ILE A 76 -0.27 -8.67 -8.34
N TYR A 77 0.06 -7.75 -9.24
CA TYR A 77 0.50 -6.41 -8.86
C TYR A 77 -0.55 -5.35 -9.13
N PHE A 78 -1.81 -5.73 -8.96
CA PHE A 78 -2.96 -4.84 -8.98
C PHE A 78 -3.62 -4.88 -7.61
N LEU A 79 -3.71 -3.73 -6.96
CA LEU A 79 -4.21 -3.66 -5.58
C LEU A 79 -5.31 -2.61 -5.50
N PRO A 80 -6.57 -3.02 -5.61
CA PRO A 80 -7.70 -2.09 -5.52
C PRO A 80 -8.10 -1.89 -4.07
N VAL A 81 -8.14 -0.64 -3.63
CA VAL A 81 -8.53 -0.25 -2.27
C VAL A 81 -9.61 0.81 -2.37
N ILE A 82 -10.63 0.68 -1.55
CA ILE A 82 -11.72 1.64 -1.50
C ILE A 82 -11.73 2.30 -0.11
N THR A 83 -11.82 3.61 -0.10
CA THR A 83 -12.03 4.39 1.11
C THR A 83 -13.45 4.97 1.07
N GLU A 84 -13.83 5.72 2.12
CA GLU A 84 -15.16 6.33 2.17
C GLU A 84 -15.38 7.39 1.09
N ASP A 85 -14.32 7.97 0.53
CA ASP A 85 -14.42 9.08 -0.41
C ASP A 85 -13.70 8.84 -1.75
N ILE A 86 -12.90 7.78 -1.90
CA ILE A 86 -12.15 7.56 -3.15
C ILE A 86 -11.84 6.08 -3.36
N LYS A 87 -11.76 5.69 -4.62
CA LYS A 87 -11.28 4.37 -5.03
C LYS A 87 -9.88 4.51 -5.57
N ILE A 88 -9.00 3.58 -5.18
CA ILE A 88 -7.59 3.60 -5.53
C ILE A 88 -7.24 2.29 -6.20
N LEU A 89 -6.51 2.36 -7.30
CA LEU A 89 -5.90 1.19 -7.90
C LEU A 89 -4.39 1.35 -7.87
N GLY A 90 -3.75 0.57 -6.99
CA GLY A 90 -2.30 0.49 -6.99
C GLY A 90 -1.84 -0.46 -8.07
N VAL A 91 -0.81 -0.06 -8.81
CA VAL A 91 -0.28 -0.86 -9.91
C VAL A 91 1.24 -0.81 -9.83
N TRP A 92 1.86 -1.96 -10.05
CA TRP A 92 3.32 -2.05 -10.18
C TRP A 92 3.65 -2.83 -11.45
N ALA A 93 4.22 -2.13 -12.42
CA ALA A 93 4.68 -2.73 -13.68
C ALA A 93 6.03 -3.40 -13.41
N TYR A 94 5.98 -4.60 -12.88
CA TYR A 94 7.17 -5.37 -12.54
C TYR A 94 7.83 -5.94 -13.82
N ASN A 95 9.11 -5.71 -13.95
CA ASN A 95 9.89 -6.26 -15.06
C ASN A 95 10.89 -7.28 -14.55
#